data_0098dafed4b2d5357e7d14c7b10d09a3
#
_entry.id   0098dafed4b2d5357e7d14c7b10d09a3
#
_cell.length_a   1.000
_cell.length_b   1.000
_cell.length_c   1.000
_cell.angle_alpha   90.00
_cell.angle_beta   90.00
_cell.angle_gamma   90.00
#
_symmetry.space_group_name_H-M   'P 1'
#
loop_
_entity.id
_entity.type
_entity.pdbx_description
1 polymer ?
#
loop_
_entity_poly.entity_id
_entity_poly.type
_entity_poly.pdbx_seq_one_letter_code
_entity_poly.pdbx_strand_id
1 'polypeptide(L)'
;MDKIWLTENLSWEQKKNAVEASLIMGFYSTSAKFPITSKEEGMKISDNLLDLQKLCKPRSKEWPKDYVSSTEDARPILDLDWRKKKGLETLFSKGLFLEDENFDQLPDKLNFKIAIPKDCNLSILTAACNFAFRFGMETTAFEGPIIADDNWMGNLIVFEEEKE
;
A
#
# COMPACT_ATOMS: atom_id res chain seq x y z
N MET A 1 -6.32 -2.92 -15.15
CA MET A 1 -5.56 -2.10 -14.17
C MET A 1 -4.17 -1.91 -14.74
N ASP A 2 -3.74 -0.67 -14.87
CA ASP A 2 -2.42 -0.35 -15.38
C ASP A 2 -1.37 -0.76 -14.35
N LYS A 3 -0.25 -1.31 -14.83
CA LYS A 3 0.88 -1.66 -13.97
C LYS A 3 1.83 -0.48 -13.86
N ILE A 4 2.61 -0.43 -12.80
CA ILE A 4 3.72 0.53 -12.65
C ILE A 4 4.91 0.01 -13.44
N TRP A 5 5.44 0.82 -14.34
CA TRP A 5 6.63 0.47 -15.09
C TRP A 5 7.90 0.79 -14.32
N LEU A 6 8.64 -0.25 -13.96
CA LEU A 6 9.91 -0.14 -13.26
C LEU A 6 11.07 -0.43 -14.22
N THR A 7 12.01 0.49 -14.25
CA THR A 7 13.30 0.35 -15.01
C THR A 7 14.47 0.25 -14.03
N GLU A 8 15.60 -0.24 -14.50
CA GLU A 8 16.79 -0.43 -13.64
C GLU A 8 17.43 0.87 -13.16
N ASN A 9 17.19 1.98 -13.86
CA ASN A 9 17.84 3.27 -13.60
C ASN A 9 16.90 4.29 -12.94
N LEU A 10 16.04 3.86 -12.02
CA LEU A 10 15.17 4.77 -11.29
C LEU A 10 15.97 5.59 -10.27
N SER A 11 15.71 6.90 -10.24
CA SER A 11 16.21 7.77 -9.16
C SER A 11 15.63 7.36 -7.82
N TRP A 12 16.23 7.82 -6.72
CA TRP A 12 15.67 7.59 -5.39
C TRP A 12 14.24 8.15 -5.25
N GLU A 13 13.99 9.34 -5.79
CA GLU A 13 12.65 9.94 -5.80
C GLU A 13 11.65 9.09 -6.58
N GLN A 14 12.03 8.56 -7.74
CA GLN A 14 11.18 7.66 -8.51
C GLN A 14 10.88 6.36 -7.78
N LYS A 15 11.84 5.79 -7.06
CA LYS A 15 11.61 4.59 -6.24
C LYS A 15 10.60 4.86 -5.12
N LYS A 16 10.75 5.96 -4.38
CA LYS A 16 9.77 6.39 -3.37
C LYS A 16 8.39 6.58 -4.00
N ASN A 17 8.33 7.31 -5.10
CA ASN A 17 7.09 7.61 -5.78
C ASN A 17 6.39 6.36 -6.35
N ALA A 18 7.15 5.32 -6.72
CA ALA A 18 6.57 4.04 -7.14
C ALA A 18 5.81 3.36 -5.99
N VAL A 19 6.36 3.39 -4.78
CA VAL A 19 5.70 2.83 -3.60
C VAL A 19 4.47 3.65 -3.22
N GLU A 20 4.57 4.99 -3.22
CA GLU A 20 3.44 5.90 -2.96
C GLU A 20 2.31 5.71 -3.98
N ALA A 21 2.64 5.66 -5.27
CA ALA A 21 1.67 5.40 -6.33
C ALA A 21 0.97 4.06 -6.14
N SER A 22 1.71 3.05 -5.68
CA SER A 22 1.16 1.72 -5.42
C SER A 22 0.11 1.75 -4.32
N LEU A 23 0.37 2.47 -3.22
CA LEU A 23 -0.61 2.67 -2.14
C LEU A 23 -1.88 3.34 -2.67
N ILE A 24 -1.72 4.45 -3.41
CA ILE A 24 -2.83 5.20 -3.98
C ILE A 24 -3.64 4.33 -4.96
N MET A 25 -2.96 3.58 -5.83
CA MET A 25 -3.63 2.66 -6.75
C MET A 25 -4.42 1.58 -6.01
N GLY A 26 -3.86 1.04 -4.94
CA GLY A 26 -4.54 0.08 -4.06
C GLY A 26 -5.78 0.68 -3.44
N PHE A 27 -5.69 1.89 -2.91
CA PHE A 27 -6.80 2.60 -2.29
C PHE A 27 -8.01 2.75 -3.22
N TYR A 28 -7.78 2.97 -4.52
CA TYR A 28 -8.85 3.09 -5.51
C TYR A 28 -9.20 1.78 -6.22
N SER A 29 -8.65 0.66 -5.80
CA SER A 29 -8.84 -0.64 -6.46
C SER A 29 -9.73 -1.56 -5.63
N THR A 30 -10.61 -2.28 -6.30
CA THR A 30 -11.45 -3.33 -5.69
C THR A 30 -10.90 -4.73 -5.91
N SER A 31 -9.89 -4.85 -6.79
CA SER A 31 -9.24 -6.13 -7.10
C SER A 31 -7.81 -5.90 -7.57
N ALA A 32 -6.96 -6.89 -7.43
CA ALA A 32 -5.57 -6.85 -7.85
C ALA A 32 -5.12 -8.11 -8.58
N LYS A 33 -4.21 -7.92 -9.53
CA LYS A 33 -3.45 -9.01 -10.16
C LYS A 33 -1.96 -8.72 -9.95
N PHE A 34 -1.36 -9.40 -9.02
CA PHE A 34 0.06 -9.25 -8.71
C PHE A 34 0.98 -9.93 -9.73
N PRO A 35 2.20 -9.43 -9.92
CA PRO A 35 2.70 -8.17 -9.38
C PRO A 35 2.03 -6.97 -10.05
N ILE A 36 1.90 -5.85 -9.30
CA ILE A 36 1.37 -4.58 -9.81
C ILE A 36 2.41 -3.79 -10.60
N THR A 37 3.60 -4.29 -10.69
CA THR A 37 4.71 -3.69 -11.43
C THR A 37 5.01 -4.48 -12.70
N SER A 38 5.65 -3.82 -13.68
CA SER A 38 6.09 -4.44 -14.94
C SER A 38 7.48 -3.90 -15.31
N LYS A 39 8.29 -4.72 -15.98
CA LYS A 39 9.58 -4.31 -16.56
C LYS A 39 9.46 -3.91 -18.03
N GLU A 40 8.36 -4.20 -18.66
CA GLU A 40 8.17 -4.01 -20.10
C GLU A 40 7.32 -2.78 -20.41
N GLU A 41 6.20 -2.63 -19.74
CA GLU A 41 5.24 -1.56 -20.01
C GLU A 41 4.44 -1.17 -18.77
N GLY A 42 3.85 0.01 -18.78
CA GLY A 42 2.98 0.49 -17.72
C GLY A 42 3.07 2.00 -17.50
N MET A 43 2.54 2.45 -16.40
CA MET A 43 2.59 3.83 -15.97
C MET A 43 4.03 4.21 -15.58
N LYS A 44 4.60 5.22 -16.25
CA LYS A 44 5.91 5.76 -15.90
C LYS A 44 5.86 6.55 -14.61
N ILE A 45 6.85 6.33 -13.77
CA ILE A 45 7.00 7.08 -12.53
C ILE A 45 7.78 8.36 -12.78
N SER A 46 7.22 9.46 -12.31
CA SER A 46 7.83 10.80 -12.32
C SER A 46 8.56 11.07 -11.00
N ASP A 47 9.52 12.01 -11.02
CA ASP A 47 10.13 12.57 -9.80
C ASP A 47 9.14 13.47 -9.02
N ASN A 48 8.02 13.83 -9.62
CA ASN A 48 7.01 14.69 -9.01
C ASN A 48 5.78 13.87 -8.56
N LEU A 49 5.60 13.75 -7.25
CA LEU A 49 4.45 13.05 -6.66
C LEU A 49 3.08 13.65 -7.08
N LEU A 50 3.02 14.96 -7.30
CA LEU A 50 1.79 15.62 -7.75
C LEU A 50 1.33 15.13 -9.13
N ASP A 51 2.26 14.77 -10.01
CA ASP A 51 1.91 14.20 -11.31
C ASP A 51 1.32 12.80 -11.15
N LEU A 52 1.81 12.03 -10.18
CA LEU A 52 1.24 10.72 -9.86
C LEU A 52 -0.19 10.82 -9.34
N GLN A 53 -0.48 11.79 -8.48
CA GLN A 53 -1.85 12.03 -8.00
C GLN A 53 -2.81 12.41 -9.12
N LYS A 54 -2.33 13.09 -10.16
CA LYS A 54 -3.13 13.40 -11.36
C LYS A 54 -3.36 12.17 -12.24
N LEU A 55 -2.39 11.26 -12.31
CA LEU A 55 -2.49 10.01 -13.07
C LEU A 55 -3.40 8.99 -12.39
N CYS A 56 -3.30 8.91 -11.07
CA CYS A 56 -4.20 8.14 -10.23
C CYS A 56 -5.50 8.93 -10.00
N LYS A 57 -6.22 9.27 -11.07
CA LYS A 57 -7.54 9.90 -10.92
C LYS A 57 -8.38 9.04 -10.00
N PRO A 58 -8.93 9.58 -8.90
CA PRO A 58 -9.88 8.86 -8.10
C PRO A 58 -11.01 8.40 -9.02
N ARG A 59 -11.07 7.13 -9.30
CA ARG A 59 -12.35 6.54 -9.65
C ARG A 59 -13.13 6.74 -8.36
N SER A 60 -14.15 7.61 -8.42
CA SER A 60 -15.09 7.69 -7.32
C SER A 60 -15.40 6.25 -6.95
N LYS A 61 -15.19 5.86 -5.68
CA LYS A 61 -15.78 4.65 -5.14
C LYS A 61 -17.29 4.88 -5.14
N GLU A 62 -17.90 4.93 -6.31
CA GLU A 62 -19.33 4.68 -6.42
C GLU A 62 -19.49 3.21 -6.09
N TRP A 63 -19.75 2.97 -4.86
CA TRP A 63 -20.29 1.68 -4.45
C TRP A 63 -21.51 1.42 -5.34
N PRO A 64 -21.64 0.24 -5.94
CA PRO A 64 -22.85 -0.09 -6.67
C PRO A 64 -24.02 0.28 -5.77
N LYS A 65 -25.01 1.00 -6.30
CA LYS A 65 -26.19 1.45 -5.54
C LYS A 65 -26.94 0.30 -4.84
N ASP A 66 -26.64 -0.92 -5.26
CA ASP A 66 -27.18 -2.17 -4.76
C ASP A 66 -26.23 -2.91 -3.79
N TYR A 67 -25.09 -2.30 -3.42
CA TYR A 67 -24.24 -2.85 -2.40
C TYR A 67 -24.94 -2.62 -1.04
N VAL A 68 -25.84 -3.53 -0.73
CA VAL A 68 -26.26 -3.74 0.65
C VAL A 68 -25.06 -4.39 1.32
N SER A 69 -24.34 -3.65 2.16
CA SER A 69 -23.44 -4.28 3.10
C SER A 69 -24.29 -5.17 3.98
N SER A 70 -24.42 -6.43 3.57
CA SER A 70 -24.90 -7.39 4.54
C SER A 70 -23.85 -7.39 5.64
N THR A 71 -24.28 -7.27 6.86
CA THR A 71 -23.42 -7.45 8.05
C THR A 71 -22.74 -8.83 8.04
N GLU A 72 -23.16 -9.73 7.19
CA GLU A 72 -22.57 -11.03 6.94
C GLU A 72 -21.36 -10.98 5.99
N ASP A 73 -21.31 -9.99 5.08
CA ASP A 73 -20.15 -9.74 4.20
C ASP A 73 -19.19 -8.70 4.77
N ALA A 74 -19.51 -8.06 5.86
CA ALA A 74 -18.50 -7.38 6.65
C ALA A 74 -17.44 -8.44 6.94
N ARG A 75 -16.27 -8.34 6.27
CA ARG A 75 -15.12 -9.19 6.58
C ARG A 75 -15.06 -9.24 8.09
N PRO A 76 -15.14 -10.42 8.72
CA PRO A 76 -15.16 -10.48 10.15
C PRO A 76 -13.95 -9.69 10.60
N ILE A 77 -14.19 -8.58 11.27
CA ILE A 77 -13.15 -7.85 11.96
C ILE A 77 -12.78 -8.83 13.05
N LEU A 78 -11.83 -9.60 12.69
CA LEU A 78 -11.28 -10.55 13.58
C LEU A 78 -10.68 -9.67 14.67
N ASP A 79 -11.42 -9.56 15.78
CA ASP A 79 -10.87 -9.16 17.07
C ASP A 79 -9.84 -10.23 17.47
N LEU A 80 -8.84 -10.31 16.65
CA LEU A 80 -7.79 -11.29 16.75
C LEU A 80 -6.72 -10.60 17.54
N ASP A 81 -6.55 -11.08 18.74
CA ASP A 81 -5.33 -10.80 19.47
C ASP A 81 -4.16 -11.14 18.51
N TRP A 82 -3.77 -10.15 17.70
CA TRP A 82 -2.73 -10.26 16.69
C TRP A 82 -1.44 -10.84 17.26
N ARG A 83 -1.22 -10.70 18.60
CA ARG A 83 -0.08 -11.24 19.32
C ARG A 83 -0.05 -12.77 19.33
N LYS A 84 -1.19 -13.41 19.11
CA LYS A 84 -1.30 -14.88 19.03
C LYS A 84 -1.20 -15.43 17.63
N LYS A 85 -1.32 -14.57 16.61
CA LYS A 85 -1.17 -14.97 15.22
C LYS A 85 0.29 -15.04 14.82
N LYS A 86 0.60 -15.99 13.98
CA LYS A 86 1.92 -16.17 13.35
C LYS A 86 1.70 -16.21 11.85
N GLY A 87 2.21 -15.23 11.13
CA GLY A 87 2.15 -15.19 9.69
C GLY A 87 1.88 -13.81 9.13
N LEU A 88 2.00 -13.68 7.82
CA LEU A 88 1.84 -12.41 7.11
C LEU A 88 0.40 -11.86 7.19
N GLU A 89 -0.58 -12.72 7.46
CA GLU A 89 -1.97 -12.31 7.66
C GLU A 89 -2.15 -11.37 8.85
N THR A 90 -1.25 -11.41 9.84
CA THR A 90 -1.31 -10.49 10.99
C THR A 90 -1.06 -9.05 10.60
N LEU A 91 -0.30 -8.82 9.54
CA LEU A 91 0.01 -7.47 9.05
C LEU A 91 -1.25 -6.72 8.62
N PHE A 92 -2.26 -7.45 8.15
CA PHE A 92 -3.53 -6.89 7.68
C PHE A 92 -4.64 -6.97 8.73
N SER A 93 -4.27 -7.25 9.98
CA SER A 93 -5.20 -7.27 11.10
C SER A 93 -5.30 -5.88 11.72
N LYS A 94 -6.53 -5.47 12.09
CA LYS A 94 -6.79 -4.24 12.84
C LYS A 94 -6.04 -4.24 14.18
N GLY A 95 -5.50 -3.10 14.54
CA GLY A 95 -4.80 -2.89 15.81
C GLY A 95 -3.28 -3.06 15.78
N LEU A 96 -2.68 -3.42 14.62
CA LEU A 96 -1.23 -3.42 14.45
C LEU A 96 -0.82 -2.30 13.48
N PHE A 97 -1.07 -2.47 12.19
CA PHE A 97 -0.74 -1.50 11.15
C PHE A 97 -1.96 -0.79 10.57
N LEU A 98 -3.14 -1.35 10.82
CA LEU A 98 -4.43 -0.83 10.42
C LEU A 98 -5.20 -0.39 11.67
N GLU A 99 -5.47 0.88 11.79
CA GLU A 99 -6.24 1.47 12.89
C GLU A 99 -7.59 1.99 12.38
N ASP A 100 -8.57 2.03 13.27
CA ASP A 100 -9.92 2.52 13.05
C ASP A 100 -10.17 3.58 14.12
N GLU A 101 -9.98 4.85 13.74
CA GLU A 101 -10.09 5.98 14.69
C GLU A 101 -11.53 6.43 14.89
N ASN A 102 -12.40 6.18 13.91
CA ASN A 102 -13.81 6.60 13.96
C ASN A 102 -14.75 5.52 14.47
N PHE A 103 -14.24 4.32 14.77
CA PHE A 103 -14.98 3.17 15.31
C PHE A 103 -16.12 2.65 14.41
N ASP A 104 -16.03 2.86 13.11
CA ASP A 104 -16.99 2.34 12.14
C ASP A 104 -16.65 0.92 11.66
N GLN A 105 -15.59 0.35 12.22
CA GLN A 105 -15.07 -0.98 11.96
C GLN A 105 -14.26 -1.10 10.67
N LEU A 106 -14.10 -0.06 9.90
CA LEU A 106 -13.23 -0.02 8.72
C LEU A 106 -11.90 0.66 9.07
N PRO A 107 -10.76 0.09 8.70
CA PRO A 107 -9.49 0.76 8.92
C PRO A 107 -9.44 2.08 8.14
N ASP A 108 -9.18 3.18 8.85
CA ASP A 108 -9.08 4.52 8.28
C ASP A 108 -7.72 5.18 8.50
N LYS A 109 -6.77 4.43 9.08
CA LYS A 109 -5.41 4.90 9.30
C LYS A 109 -4.38 3.81 9.13
N LEU A 110 -3.26 4.17 8.52
CA LEU A 110 -2.05 3.34 8.44
C LEU A 110 -1.06 3.75 9.52
N ASN A 111 -0.85 2.87 10.50
CA ASN A 111 0.05 3.13 11.63
C ASN A 111 1.45 2.54 11.38
N PHE A 112 2.03 2.81 10.22
CA PHE A 112 3.38 2.40 9.87
C PHE A 112 3.92 3.22 8.68
N LYS A 113 5.21 3.11 8.47
CA LYS A 113 5.91 3.56 7.27
C LYS A 113 6.70 2.41 6.65
N ILE A 114 7.09 2.56 5.40
CA ILE A 114 7.91 1.62 4.66
C ILE A 114 9.32 2.20 4.51
N ALA A 115 10.33 1.39 4.78
CA ALA A 115 11.72 1.70 4.47
C ALA A 115 12.22 0.74 3.38
N ILE A 116 12.83 1.33 2.36
CA ILE A 116 13.56 0.61 1.30
C ILE A 116 14.98 1.18 1.18
N PRO A 117 16.00 0.37 0.86
CA PRO A 117 17.33 0.90 0.58
C PRO A 117 17.33 1.82 -0.65
N LYS A 118 18.14 2.88 -0.62
CA LYS A 118 18.26 3.80 -1.78
C LYS A 118 18.74 3.09 -3.04
N ASP A 119 19.60 2.10 -2.87
CA ASP A 119 20.20 1.27 -3.90
C ASP A 119 19.46 -0.06 -4.12
N CYS A 120 18.24 -0.19 -3.56
CA CYS A 120 17.46 -1.42 -3.69
C CYS A 120 17.29 -1.81 -5.16
N ASN A 121 17.35 -3.12 -5.40
CA ASN A 121 17.08 -3.71 -6.72
C ASN A 121 15.58 -3.73 -7.04
N LEU A 122 15.23 -4.11 -8.27
CA LEU A 122 13.84 -4.13 -8.71
C LEU A 122 12.98 -5.16 -7.98
N SER A 123 13.57 -6.22 -7.43
CA SER A 123 12.81 -7.25 -6.69
C SER A 123 12.32 -6.69 -5.37
N ILE A 124 13.19 -6.00 -4.63
CA ILE A 124 12.83 -5.32 -3.38
C ILE A 124 11.79 -4.23 -3.65
N LEU A 125 12.02 -3.40 -4.67
CA LEU A 125 11.08 -2.34 -5.03
C LEU A 125 9.71 -2.92 -5.42
N THR A 126 9.68 -4.00 -6.20
CA THR A 126 8.43 -4.71 -6.55
C THR A 126 7.72 -5.24 -5.31
N ALA A 127 8.44 -5.82 -4.36
CA ALA A 127 7.87 -6.32 -3.12
C ALA A 127 7.25 -5.17 -2.31
N ALA A 128 7.96 -4.06 -2.15
CA ALA A 128 7.46 -2.88 -1.45
C ALA A 128 6.22 -2.28 -2.14
N CYS A 129 6.23 -2.19 -3.48
CA CYS A 129 5.08 -1.74 -4.25
C CYS A 129 3.86 -2.65 -4.08
N ASN A 130 4.04 -3.97 -4.19
CA ASN A 130 2.95 -4.94 -3.99
C ASN A 130 2.35 -4.84 -2.58
N PHE A 131 3.21 -4.64 -1.58
CA PHE A 131 2.83 -4.51 -0.19
C PHE A 131 2.05 -3.21 0.06
N ALA A 132 2.56 -2.07 -0.40
CA ALA A 132 1.88 -0.79 -0.30
C ALA A 132 0.51 -0.82 -0.98
N PHE A 133 0.43 -1.39 -2.18
CA PHE A 133 -0.83 -1.57 -2.90
C PHE A 133 -1.84 -2.38 -2.07
N ARG A 134 -1.40 -3.48 -1.46
CA ARG A 134 -2.28 -4.31 -0.64
C ARG A 134 -2.84 -3.54 0.55
N PHE A 135 -2.02 -2.75 1.24
CA PHE A 135 -2.50 -1.90 2.33
C PHE A 135 -3.47 -0.81 1.84
N GLY A 136 -3.20 -0.23 0.67
CA GLY A 136 -4.14 0.69 0.05
C GLY A 136 -5.53 0.09 -0.17
N MET A 137 -5.62 -1.20 -0.50
CA MET A 137 -6.91 -1.89 -0.64
C MET A 137 -7.62 -2.12 0.70
N GLU A 138 -6.90 -2.22 1.80
CA GLU A 138 -7.44 -2.56 3.13
C GLU A 138 -7.84 -1.33 3.95
N THR A 139 -7.47 -0.12 3.54
CA THR A 139 -7.80 1.11 4.26
C THR A 139 -8.84 1.95 3.53
N THR A 140 -9.62 2.73 4.27
CA THR A 140 -10.54 3.73 3.73
C THR A 140 -9.96 5.14 3.73
N ALA A 141 -8.86 5.36 4.46
CA ALA A 141 -8.09 6.61 4.47
C ALA A 141 -6.63 6.36 4.81
N PHE A 142 -5.76 7.30 4.47
CA PHE A 142 -4.37 7.34 4.91
C PHE A 142 -3.83 8.77 4.86
N GLU A 143 -2.82 9.04 5.69
CA GLU A 143 -2.19 10.35 5.80
C GLU A 143 -0.74 10.33 5.36
N GLY A 144 -0.36 11.35 4.59
CA GLY A 144 1.02 11.64 4.20
C GLY A 144 1.72 10.52 3.43
N PRO A 145 3.02 10.66 3.20
CA PRO A 145 3.78 9.65 2.48
C PRO A 145 3.91 8.36 3.30
N ILE A 146 3.81 7.20 2.61
CA ILE A 146 4.01 5.88 3.23
C ILE A 146 5.49 5.56 3.41
N ILE A 147 6.38 6.18 2.64
CA ILE A 147 7.82 6.01 2.81
C ILE A 147 8.29 6.78 4.04
N ALA A 148 9.06 6.10 4.89
CA ALA A 148 9.66 6.72 6.07
C ALA A 148 10.70 7.77 5.68
N ASP A 149 10.71 8.88 6.40
CA ASP A 149 11.82 9.81 6.44
C ASP A 149 12.82 9.43 7.56
N ASP A 150 13.95 10.09 7.59
CA ASP A 150 15.04 9.81 8.55
C ASP A 150 14.64 10.08 10.02
N ASN A 151 13.54 10.77 10.26
CA ASN A 151 13.05 11.16 11.59
C ASN A 151 11.86 10.31 12.07
N TRP A 152 11.43 9.35 11.28
CA TRP A 152 10.28 8.53 11.65
C TRP A 152 10.56 7.66 12.89
N MET A 153 9.70 7.75 13.90
CA MET A 153 9.83 7.05 15.20
C MET A 153 8.72 6.02 15.45
N GLY A 154 7.83 5.80 14.49
CA GLY A 154 6.72 4.84 14.62
C GLY A 154 7.06 3.44 14.10
N ASN A 155 6.04 2.65 13.85
CA ASN A 155 6.18 1.32 13.25
C ASN A 155 6.81 1.42 11.86
N LEU A 156 7.75 0.53 11.59
CA LEU A 156 8.52 0.51 10.35
C LEU A 156 8.52 -0.89 9.74
N ILE A 157 8.18 -0.96 8.47
CA ILE A 157 8.32 -2.18 7.67
C ILE A 157 9.52 -1.99 6.75
N VAL A 158 10.55 -2.79 6.97
CA VAL A 158 11.81 -2.70 6.24
C VAL A 158 11.87 -3.76 5.17
N PHE A 159 12.17 -3.37 3.94
CA PHE A 159 12.48 -4.25 2.83
C PHE A 159 13.98 -4.22 2.59
N GLU A 160 14.63 -5.34 2.73
CA GLU A 160 16.08 -5.48 2.54
C GLU A 160 16.43 -6.82 1.88
N GLU A 161 17.62 -6.92 1.32
CA GLU A 161 18.12 -8.21 0.83
C GLU A 161 18.51 -9.10 2.01
N GLU A 162 18.14 -10.37 1.90
CA GLU A 162 18.64 -11.37 2.83
C GLU A 162 20.17 -11.49 2.65
N LYS A 163 20.91 -11.23 3.70
CA LYS A 163 22.36 -11.44 3.69
C LYS A 163 22.62 -12.92 3.93
N GLU A 164 23.18 -13.58 2.89
CA GLU A 164 23.72 -14.94 3.04
C GLU A 164 24.84 -15.03 4.08
#